data_090696ab1dd1eb5731d014d3d01ee58a
#
_entry.id   090696ab1dd1eb5731d014d3d01ee58a
#
_cell.length_a   1.000
_cell.length_b   1.000
_cell.length_c   1.000
_cell.angle_alpha   90.00
_cell.angle_beta   90.00
_cell.angle_gamma   90.00
#
_symmetry.space_group_name_H-M   'P 1'
#
loop_
_entity.id
_entity.type
_entity.pdbx_description
1 polymer ?
#
loop_
_entity_poly.entity_id
_entity_poly.type
_entity_poly.pdbx_seq_one_letter_code
_entity_poly.pdbx_strand_id
1 'polypeptide(L)'
;MRNRFYLRWIALMLAMGLMTGCAVNPVTGESQLSLISESQEWSLGAEQYVPTQQTQGGQFYLDPELTIYVRDVGRKLAAVSDRPDMPYEFVVLNNGVPNAWALPSGKIAINRGLLVELEDEAQLASVLGHEIVHAAARHSVQRMQTGMIINAGIAGVGMAVANSEWGQMAMGGAAMGAQLALAQYGQSDELESDHYGIRYMVEAGYDPMAAVELQQLFVEMSKGQESNYLTSLFSTHPPSQERVNRNLALARELGSNGYRGRDVFEKRLAFLRSRQPAYDAYDDAIKQIQSENFQNALTNVNKAIKLEPGEAMFYALRGQLLEHLDKPAAAAEDFDKAVSLYPEMFRYRLQRGLNAYGRGDLALAKSDITDANRLVPTAIGYLRLGDIAVRENRRDDAVALYSTAAEAGGSVGEEARRKLAKLSQG
;
A
#
# COMPACT_ATOMS: atom_id res chain seq x y z
N MET A 1 -47.87 22.11 -23.12
CA MET A 1 -48.19 21.03 -22.15
C MET A 1 -47.20 19.86 -22.24
N ARG A 2 -46.69 19.51 -23.43
CA ARG A 2 -45.79 18.36 -23.68
C ARG A 2 -44.43 18.44 -22.95
N ASN A 3 -43.80 19.64 -22.87
CA ASN A 3 -42.50 19.79 -22.19
C ASN A 3 -42.56 19.66 -20.65
N ARG A 4 -43.72 20.02 -20.03
CA ARG A 4 -43.87 19.83 -18.57
C ARG A 4 -44.08 18.36 -18.18
N PHE A 5 -44.57 17.52 -19.09
CA PHE A 5 -44.72 16.11 -18.90
C PHE A 5 -43.33 15.40 -18.92
N TYR A 6 -42.47 15.73 -19.89
CA TYR A 6 -41.13 15.20 -19.98
C TYR A 6 -40.22 15.62 -18.79
N LEU A 7 -40.34 16.87 -18.34
CA LEU A 7 -39.62 17.35 -17.15
C LEU A 7 -40.04 16.57 -15.89
N ARG A 8 -41.32 16.24 -15.74
CA ARG A 8 -41.80 15.42 -14.60
C ARG A 8 -41.30 14.02 -14.64
N TRP A 9 -41.20 13.39 -15.82
CA TRP A 9 -40.67 12.04 -15.98
C TRP A 9 -39.15 12.01 -15.77
N ILE A 10 -38.41 13.01 -16.22
CA ILE A 10 -36.98 13.15 -15.96
C ILE A 10 -36.75 13.38 -14.47
N ALA A 11 -37.52 14.22 -13.80
CA ALA A 11 -37.43 14.43 -12.35
C ALA A 11 -37.81 13.17 -11.57
N LEU A 12 -38.80 12.39 -12.04
CA LEU A 12 -39.20 11.12 -11.40
C LEU A 12 -38.12 10.04 -11.60
N MET A 13 -37.50 9.96 -12.78
CA MET A 13 -36.40 9.05 -13.05
C MET A 13 -35.13 9.43 -12.27
N LEU A 14 -34.80 10.73 -12.15
CA LEU A 14 -33.75 11.21 -11.28
C LEU A 14 -34.03 10.89 -9.79
N ALA A 15 -35.27 11.09 -9.33
CA ALA A 15 -35.68 10.81 -7.98
C ALA A 15 -35.64 9.26 -7.66
N MET A 16 -36.04 8.43 -8.64
CA MET A 16 -35.89 6.95 -8.51
C MET A 16 -34.45 6.50 -8.53
N GLY A 17 -33.58 7.15 -9.33
CA GLY A 17 -32.13 6.88 -9.34
C GLY A 17 -31.44 7.25 -8.02
N LEU A 18 -31.96 8.25 -7.31
CA LEU A 18 -31.44 8.65 -5.99
C LEU A 18 -31.87 7.69 -4.85
N MET A 19 -32.93 6.90 -5.02
CA MET A 19 -33.37 5.95 -3.99
C MET A 19 -32.64 4.61 -4.00
N THR A 20 -31.89 4.30 -5.05
CA THR A 20 -31.11 3.06 -5.16
C THR A 20 -29.68 3.20 -4.65
N GLY A 21 -29.25 4.38 -4.22
CA GLY A 21 -27.88 4.70 -3.82
C GLY A 21 -27.64 4.78 -2.30
N CYS A 22 -28.61 4.47 -1.45
CA CYS A 22 -28.43 4.50 0.02
C CYS A 22 -28.24 3.10 0.55
N ALA A 23 -27.13 2.87 1.29
CA ALA A 23 -26.90 1.70 2.13
C ALA A 23 -26.74 2.17 3.57
N VAL A 24 -26.78 1.23 4.49
CA VAL A 24 -26.49 1.47 5.90
C VAL A 24 -25.01 1.18 6.16
N ASN A 25 -24.32 2.08 6.89
CA ASN A 25 -23.00 1.77 7.43
C ASN A 25 -23.11 0.57 8.37
N PRO A 26 -22.42 -0.54 8.09
CA PRO A 26 -22.57 -1.77 8.89
C PRO A 26 -22.16 -1.60 10.36
N VAL A 27 -21.30 -0.62 10.65
CA VAL A 27 -20.72 -0.37 11.99
C VAL A 27 -21.61 0.60 12.78
N THR A 28 -22.01 1.73 12.17
CA THR A 28 -22.76 2.78 12.90
C THR A 28 -24.28 2.66 12.74
N GLY A 29 -24.76 1.95 11.74
CA GLY A 29 -26.18 1.92 11.38
C GLY A 29 -26.68 3.18 10.65
N GLU A 30 -25.81 4.15 10.37
CA GLU A 30 -26.18 5.39 9.68
C GLU A 30 -26.32 5.18 8.16
N SER A 31 -27.21 5.97 7.54
CA SER A 31 -27.37 5.92 6.09
C SER A 31 -26.18 6.53 5.38
N GLN A 32 -25.62 5.82 4.41
CA GLN A 32 -24.48 6.27 3.60
C GLN A 32 -24.75 6.06 2.12
N LEU A 33 -24.08 6.85 1.28
CA LEU A 33 -24.13 6.66 -0.16
C LEU A 33 -23.44 5.35 -0.54
N SER A 34 -24.05 4.55 -1.40
CA SER A 34 -23.49 3.29 -1.89
C SER A 34 -23.66 3.17 -3.40
N LEU A 35 -22.64 3.61 -4.13
CA LEU A 35 -22.53 3.44 -5.59
C LEU A 35 -21.77 2.16 -5.96
N ILE A 36 -21.01 1.61 -5.02
CA ILE A 36 -20.21 0.40 -5.17
C ILE A 36 -20.88 -0.71 -4.37
N SER A 37 -21.28 -1.78 -5.03
CA SER A 37 -21.88 -2.96 -4.39
C SER A 37 -20.84 -3.72 -3.55
N GLU A 38 -21.31 -4.58 -2.64
CA GLU A 38 -20.42 -5.40 -1.82
C GLU A 38 -19.56 -6.36 -2.67
N SER A 39 -20.11 -6.94 -3.74
CA SER A 39 -19.34 -7.78 -4.65
C SER A 39 -18.25 -7.02 -5.40
N GLN A 40 -18.51 -5.77 -5.78
CA GLN A 40 -17.49 -4.89 -6.37
C GLN A 40 -16.43 -4.49 -5.35
N GLU A 41 -16.82 -4.20 -4.10
CA GLU A 41 -15.90 -3.95 -2.99
C GLU A 41 -14.94 -5.13 -2.80
N TRP A 42 -15.44 -6.37 -2.81
CA TRP A 42 -14.63 -7.57 -2.64
C TRP A 42 -13.66 -7.79 -3.80
N SER A 43 -14.12 -7.58 -5.05
CA SER A 43 -13.25 -7.66 -6.23
C SER A 43 -12.14 -6.62 -6.16
N LEU A 44 -12.46 -5.37 -5.84
CA LEU A 44 -11.48 -4.28 -5.70
C LEU A 44 -10.41 -4.61 -4.67
N GLY A 45 -10.80 -5.08 -3.48
CA GLY A 45 -9.86 -5.47 -2.45
C GLY A 45 -8.94 -6.60 -2.88
N ALA A 46 -9.49 -7.65 -3.49
CA ALA A 46 -8.72 -8.79 -3.97
C ALA A 46 -7.73 -8.42 -5.09
N GLU A 47 -8.17 -7.61 -6.05
CA GLU A 47 -7.34 -7.18 -7.19
C GLU A 47 -6.19 -6.25 -6.77
N GLN A 48 -6.41 -5.40 -5.76
CA GLN A 48 -5.43 -4.42 -5.31
C GLN A 48 -4.47 -4.95 -4.24
N TYR A 49 -4.79 -6.04 -3.57
CA TYR A 49 -4.04 -6.50 -2.40
C TYR A 49 -2.58 -6.86 -2.71
N VAL A 50 -2.35 -7.73 -3.70
CA VAL A 50 -0.98 -8.13 -4.08
C VAL A 50 -0.20 -6.96 -4.68
N PRO A 51 -0.72 -6.20 -5.68
CA PRO A 51 -0.03 -5.04 -6.21
C PRO A 51 0.35 -3.99 -5.16
N THR A 52 -0.54 -3.73 -4.18
CA THR A 52 -0.24 -2.78 -3.10
C THR A 52 0.87 -3.29 -2.20
N GLN A 53 0.87 -4.57 -1.80
CA GLN A 53 1.99 -5.16 -1.07
C GLN A 53 3.30 -5.02 -1.83
N GLN A 54 3.30 -5.32 -3.13
CA GLN A 54 4.47 -5.22 -4.00
C GLN A 54 5.08 -3.81 -4.03
N THR A 55 4.23 -2.78 -4.11
CA THR A 55 4.71 -1.38 -4.14
C THR A 55 5.20 -0.90 -2.77
N GLN A 56 4.79 -1.56 -1.69
CA GLN A 56 5.14 -1.21 -0.31
C GLN A 56 6.17 -2.13 0.35
N GLY A 57 7.03 -2.77 -0.44
CA GLY A 57 8.16 -3.57 0.06
C GLY A 57 7.96 -5.07 0.01
N GLY A 58 6.74 -5.54 -0.31
CA GLY A 58 6.39 -6.96 -0.32
C GLY A 58 6.18 -7.52 1.09
N GLN A 59 5.94 -8.82 1.17
CA GLN A 59 5.75 -9.48 2.47
C GLN A 59 7.08 -9.62 3.23
N PHE A 60 7.01 -9.53 4.56
CA PHE A 60 8.14 -9.83 5.43
C PHE A 60 8.35 -11.34 5.51
N TYR A 61 9.17 -11.86 4.62
CA TYR A 61 9.36 -13.29 4.40
C TYR A 61 10.41 -13.95 5.32
N LEU A 62 11.23 -13.16 6.02
CA LEU A 62 12.27 -13.67 6.92
C LEU A 62 11.71 -14.38 8.16
N ASP A 63 10.50 -14.01 8.57
CA ASP A 63 9.80 -14.63 9.71
C ASP A 63 8.31 -14.84 9.37
N PRO A 64 7.97 -15.93 8.69
CA PRO A 64 6.56 -16.26 8.38
C PRO A 64 5.70 -16.44 9.64
N GLU A 65 6.27 -16.88 10.75
CA GLU A 65 5.55 -17.06 12.02
C GLU A 65 5.05 -15.74 12.60
N LEU A 66 5.76 -14.63 12.34
CA LEU A 66 5.30 -13.30 12.72
C LEU A 66 4.03 -12.91 11.95
N THR A 67 3.97 -13.19 10.65
CA THR A 67 2.75 -12.96 9.85
C THR A 67 1.58 -13.83 10.33
N ILE A 68 1.84 -15.09 10.67
CA ILE A 68 0.84 -16.00 11.25
C ILE A 68 0.30 -15.43 12.57
N TYR A 69 1.17 -14.97 13.44
CA TYR A 69 0.81 -14.37 14.73
C TYR A 69 -0.07 -13.11 14.55
N VAL A 70 0.35 -12.17 13.70
CA VAL A 70 -0.43 -10.96 13.40
C VAL A 70 -1.80 -11.31 12.81
N ARG A 71 -1.85 -12.29 11.90
CA ARG A 71 -3.10 -12.80 11.34
C ARG A 71 -4.03 -13.39 12.41
N ASP A 72 -3.48 -14.15 13.37
CA ASP A 72 -4.29 -14.80 14.41
C ASP A 72 -4.88 -13.76 15.37
N VAL A 73 -4.13 -12.70 15.73
CA VAL A 73 -4.66 -11.54 16.47
C VAL A 73 -5.75 -10.83 15.66
N GLY A 74 -5.50 -10.57 14.37
CA GLY A 74 -6.48 -9.92 13.49
C GLY A 74 -7.76 -10.72 13.32
N ARG A 75 -7.68 -12.03 13.15
CA ARG A 75 -8.85 -12.91 13.05
C ARG A 75 -9.69 -12.95 14.32
N LYS A 76 -9.05 -12.90 15.49
CA LYS A 76 -9.73 -12.82 16.77
C LYS A 76 -10.58 -11.55 16.89
N LEU A 77 -10.08 -10.41 16.40
CA LEU A 77 -10.80 -9.15 16.33
C LEU A 77 -11.88 -9.16 15.24
N ALA A 78 -11.57 -9.68 14.06
CA ALA A 78 -12.51 -9.78 12.95
C ALA A 78 -13.75 -10.60 13.30
N ALA A 79 -13.59 -11.66 14.11
CA ALA A 79 -14.69 -12.53 14.55
C ALA A 79 -15.74 -11.81 15.41
N VAL A 80 -15.39 -10.72 16.06
CA VAL A 80 -16.29 -9.89 16.89
C VAL A 80 -16.64 -8.56 16.22
N SER A 81 -16.22 -8.34 14.98
CA SER A 81 -16.52 -7.13 14.21
C SER A 81 -17.95 -7.13 13.68
N ASP A 82 -18.46 -5.96 13.26
CA ASP A 82 -19.80 -5.82 12.66
C ASP A 82 -19.93 -6.48 11.27
N ARG A 83 -18.81 -6.98 10.68
CA ARG A 83 -18.83 -7.77 9.43
C ARG A 83 -17.92 -9.00 9.54
N PRO A 84 -18.22 -9.98 10.42
CA PRO A 84 -17.34 -11.13 10.68
C PRO A 84 -17.18 -12.06 9.47
N ASP A 85 -18.13 -12.07 8.53
CA ASP A 85 -18.11 -12.88 7.32
C ASP A 85 -17.27 -12.29 6.18
N MET A 86 -16.70 -11.08 6.35
CA MET A 86 -15.81 -10.48 5.37
C MET A 86 -14.52 -11.30 5.21
N PRO A 87 -13.98 -11.47 3.99
CA PRO A 87 -12.78 -12.29 3.77
C PRO A 87 -11.49 -11.56 4.21
N TYR A 88 -11.36 -11.36 5.53
CA TYR A 88 -10.19 -10.68 6.11
C TYR A 88 -8.89 -11.43 5.83
N GLU A 89 -7.89 -10.68 5.40
CA GLU A 89 -6.51 -11.13 5.27
C GLU A 89 -5.57 -10.14 5.95
N PHE A 90 -4.56 -10.67 6.62
CA PHE A 90 -3.58 -9.87 7.35
C PHE A 90 -2.18 -10.25 6.91
N VAL A 91 -1.32 -9.25 6.65
CA VAL A 91 0.05 -9.44 6.22
C VAL A 91 0.99 -8.47 6.93
N VAL A 92 2.21 -8.93 7.23
CA VAL A 92 3.30 -8.05 7.63
C VAL A 92 4.12 -7.70 6.40
N LEU A 93 4.33 -6.39 6.17
CA LEU A 93 5.11 -5.89 5.05
C LEU A 93 6.55 -5.60 5.46
N ASN A 94 7.48 -5.89 4.54
CA ASN A 94 8.90 -5.58 4.70
C ASN A 94 9.19 -4.09 4.43
N ASN A 95 8.55 -3.24 5.21
CA ASN A 95 8.70 -1.79 5.14
C ASN A 95 9.09 -1.24 6.51
N GLY A 96 10.20 -0.50 6.59
CA GLY A 96 10.69 0.11 7.83
C GLY A 96 9.88 1.32 8.28
N VAL A 97 9.14 1.98 7.37
CA VAL A 97 8.31 3.13 7.71
C VAL A 97 7.10 2.66 8.51
N PRO A 98 6.88 3.16 9.76
CA PRO A 98 5.70 2.81 10.54
C PRO A 98 4.42 3.15 9.79
N ASN A 99 3.59 2.14 9.55
CA ASN A 99 2.27 2.30 8.95
C ASN A 99 1.46 1.01 9.07
N ALA A 100 0.12 1.15 9.00
CA ALA A 100 -0.83 0.09 8.74
C ALA A 100 -1.88 0.64 7.77
N TRP A 101 -2.61 -0.24 7.09
CA TRP A 101 -3.68 0.18 6.19
C TRP A 101 -4.67 -0.95 5.93
N ALA A 102 -5.89 -0.55 5.60
CA ALA A 102 -6.95 -1.43 5.14
C ALA A 102 -7.41 -1.06 3.73
N LEU A 103 -7.39 -2.02 2.81
CA LEU A 103 -8.10 -1.95 1.54
C LEU A 103 -9.54 -2.47 1.71
N PRO A 104 -10.44 -2.19 0.76
CA PRO A 104 -11.77 -2.79 0.73
C PRO A 104 -11.71 -4.32 0.93
N SER A 105 -12.79 -4.90 1.41
CA SER A 105 -12.90 -6.34 1.70
C SER A 105 -11.98 -6.89 2.81
N GLY A 106 -11.51 -6.04 3.74
CA GLY A 106 -10.73 -6.49 4.89
C GLY A 106 -9.31 -6.97 4.53
N LYS A 107 -8.71 -6.44 3.48
CA LYS A 107 -7.31 -6.69 3.12
C LYS A 107 -6.42 -5.73 3.90
N ILE A 108 -5.83 -6.22 5.00
CA ILE A 108 -5.13 -5.42 6.01
C ILE A 108 -3.64 -5.75 6.01
N ALA A 109 -2.83 -4.71 6.08
CA ALA A 109 -1.39 -4.84 6.22
C ALA A 109 -0.85 -3.99 7.36
N ILE A 110 0.22 -4.47 7.98
CA ILE A 110 1.01 -3.72 8.95
C ILE A 110 2.48 -3.76 8.56
N ASN A 111 3.14 -2.62 8.56
CA ASN A 111 4.56 -2.54 8.28
C ASN A 111 5.38 -3.05 9.47
N ARG A 112 6.51 -3.75 9.20
CA ARG A 112 7.42 -4.18 10.27
C ARG A 112 7.91 -3.00 11.11
N GLY A 113 8.03 -1.81 10.50
CA GLY A 113 8.43 -0.59 11.22
C GLY A 113 7.42 -0.15 12.28
N LEU A 114 6.11 -0.39 12.09
CA LEU A 114 5.13 -0.12 13.14
C LEU A 114 5.18 -1.19 14.25
N LEU A 115 5.39 -2.46 13.89
CA LEU A 115 5.46 -3.56 14.87
C LEU A 115 6.55 -3.36 15.91
N VAL A 116 7.72 -2.81 15.53
CA VAL A 116 8.83 -2.60 16.47
C VAL A 116 8.56 -1.50 17.48
N GLU A 117 7.65 -0.54 17.16
CA GLU A 117 7.24 0.55 18.04
C GLU A 117 6.20 0.11 19.10
N LEU A 118 5.51 -1.01 18.86
CA LEU A 118 4.49 -1.51 19.79
C LEU A 118 5.13 -2.22 20.99
N GLU A 119 4.48 -2.12 22.16
CA GLU A 119 4.97 -2.69 23.41
C GLU A 119 4.36 -4.04 23.77
N ASP A 120 3.13 -4.33 23.30
CA ASP A 120 2.41 -5.56 23.64
C ASP A 120 1.34 -5.94 22.60
N GLU A 121 0.74 -7.13 22.77
CA GLU A 121 -0.28 -7.68 21.87
C GLU A 121 -1.56 -6.82 21.86
N ALA A 122 -1.90 -6.17 22.99
CA ALA A 122 -3.08 -5.31 23.05
C ALA A 122 -2.90 -4.03 22.23
N GLN A 123 -1.67 -3.47 22.12
CA GLN A 123 -1.39 -2.38 21.20
C GLN A 123 -1.47 -2.84 19.75
N LEU A 124 -0.99 -4.05 19.41
CA LEU A 124 -1.21 -4.65 18.10
C LEU A 124 -2.70 -4.83 17.81
N ALA A 125 -3.47 -5.32 18.79
CA ALA A 125 -4.91 -5.45 18.66
C ALA A 125 -5.60 -4.09 18.45
N SER A 126 -5.10 -3.02 19.06
CA SER A 126 -5.61 -1.66 18.82
C SER A 126 -5.42 -1.22 17.36
N VAL A 127 -4.22 -1.40 16.80
CA VAL A 127 -3.95 -1.08 15.38
C VAL A 127 -4.85 -1.90 14.48
N LEU A 128 -4.90 -3.22 14.65
CA LEU A 128 -5.68 -4.11 13.78
C LEU A 128 -7.19 -3.89 13.93
N GLY A 129 -7.68 -3.61 15.15
CA GLY A 129 -9.08 -3.26 15.39
C GLY A 129 -9.49 -1.98 14.68
N HIS A 130 -8.66 -0.96 14.71
CA HIS A 130 -8.83 0.29 13.98
C HIS A 130 -8.92 0.06 12.46
N GLU A 131 -8.01 -0.73 11.89
CA GLU A 131 -8.01 -1.08 10.46
C GLU A 131 -9.22 -1.95 10.06
N ILE A 132 -9.66 -2.85 10.94
CA ILE A 132 -10.87 -3.65 10.73
C ILE A 132 -12.11 -2.74 10.65
N VAL A 133 -12.21 -1.69 11.48
CA VAL A 133 -13.32 -0.73 11.39
C VAL A 133 -13.27 0.04 10.07
N HIS A 134 -12.10 0.51 9.62
CA HIS A 134 -11.99 1.18 8.31
C HIS A 134 -12.53 0.31 7.17
N ALA A 135 -12.25 -0.99 7.20
CA ALA A 135 -12.79 -1.94 6.22
C ALA A 135 -14.29 -2.20 6.43
N ALA A 136 -14.73 -2.46 7.67
CA ALA A 136 -16.11 -2.80 8.00
C ALA A 136 -17.08 -1.63 7.74
N ALA A 137 -16.71 -0.41 8.12
CA ALA A 137 -17.46 0.82 7.87
C ALA A 137 -17.36 1.32 6.41
N ARG A 138 -16.52 0.67 5.59
CA ARG A 138 -16.34 0.97 4.17
C ARG A 138 -15.73 2.36 3.91
N HIS A 139 -14.88 2.88 4.81
CA HIS A 139 -14.33 4.24 4.70
C HIS A 139 -13.57 4.46 3.38
N SER A 140 -12.75 3.50 2.94
CA SER A 140 -12.05 3.59 1.64
C SER A 140 -13.01 3.63 0.44
N VAL A 141 -14.10 2.83 0.49
CA VAL A 141 -15.14 2.83 -0.54
C VAL A 141 -15.89 4.17 -0.58
N GLN A 142 -16.23 4.73 0.59
CA GLN A 142 -16.89 6.04 0.69
C GLN A 142 -16.05 7.15 0.05
N ARG A 143 -14.75 7.18 0.30
CA ARG A 143 -13.84 8.15 -0.31
C ARG A 143 -13.75 8.00 -1.82
N MET A 144 -13.67 6.76 -2.33
CA MET A 144 -13.72 6.51 -3.77
C MET A 144 -14.99 7.08 -4.40
N GLN A 145 -16.15 6.81 -3.81
CA GLN A 145 -17.44 7.30 -4.29
C GLN A 145 -17.53 8.81 -4.27
N THR A 146 -17.04 9.46 -3.21
CA THR A 146 -16.98 10.93 -3.10
C THR A 146 -16.08 11.51 -4.20
N GLY A 147 -14.93 10.92 -4.45
CA GLY A 147 -14.05 11.30 -5.56
C GLY A 147 -14.74 11.17 -6.94
N MET A 148 -15.49 10.09 -7.15
CA MET A 148 -16.27 9.89 -8.38
C MET A 148 -17.31 11.00 -8.59
N ILE A 149 -18.03 11.39 -7.54
CA ILE A 149 -19.06 12.43 -7.62
C ILE A 149 -18.46 13.79 -7.90
N ILE A 150 -17.35 14.12 -7.21
CA ILE A 150 -16.64 15.39 -7.42
C ILE A 150 -16.15 15.48 -8.87
N ASN A 151 -15.52 14.43 -9.38
CA ASN A 151 -15.03 14.38 -10.77
C ASN A 151 -16.19 14.45 -11.79
N ALA A 152 -17.30 13.76 -11.56
CA ALA A 152 -18.48 13.84 -12.38
C ALA A 152 -19.12 15.26 -12.35
N GLY A 153 -19.13 15.91 -11.18
CA GLY A 153 -19.59 17.30 -11.04
C GLY A 153 -18.71 18.29 -11.81
N ILE A 154 -17.40 18.14 -11.75
CA ILE A 154 -16.43 18.95 -12.52
C ILE A 154 -16.60 18.71 -14.02
N ALA A 155 -16.76 17.46 -14.46
CA ALA A 155 -16.99 17.13 -15.87
C ALA A 155 -18.32 17.65 -16.40
N GLY A 156 -19.36 17.74 -15.56
CA GLY A 156 -20.66 18.32 -15.90
C GLY A 156 -20.63 19.85 -16.11
N VAL A 157 -19.64 20.53 -15.55
CA VAL A 157 -19.41 21.98 -15.72
C VAL A 157 -18.44 22.29 -16.87
N GLY A 158 -17.60 21.32 -17.27
CA GLY A 158 -16.62 21.45 -18.33
C GLY A 158 -16.77 20.38 -19.40
N MET A 159 -17.66 20.54 -20.38
CA MET A 159 -17.70 19.69 -21.58
C MET A 159 -16.47 19.91 -22.43
N ALA A 160 -15.33 19.38 -22.05
CA ALA A 160 -14.18 19.16 -22.94
C ALA A 160 -12.99 18.44 -22.28
N VAL A 161 -13.19 17.35 -21.56
CA VAL A 161 -12.02 16.49 -21.22
C VAL A 161 -12.36 15.05 -21.55
N ALA A 162 -12.37 14.75 -22.83
CA ALA A 162 -12.45 13.39 -23.38
C ALA A 162 -11.09 12.67 -23.35
N ASN A 163 -10.31 12.87 -22.30
CA ASN A 163 -9.17 12.02 -21.96
C ASN A 163 -9.28 11.73 -20.47
N SER A 164 -10.20 10.83 -20.16
CA SER A 164 -10.53 10.52 -18.79
C SER A 164 -9.34 9.89 -18.07
N GLU A 165 -8.98 10.46 -16.92
CA GLU A 165 -8.14 9.84 -15.89
C GLU A 165 -8.58 8.41 -15.54
N TRP A 166 -9.80 8.01 -15.88
CA TRP A 166 -10.38 6.68 -15.75
C TRP A 166 -9.71 5.61 -16.62
N GLY A 167 -9.29 5.95 -17.84
CA GLY A 167 -8.48 5.05 -18.68
C GLY A 167 -7.08 4.85 -18.10
N GLN A 168 -6.54 5.87 -17.44
CA GLN A 168 -5.25 5.79 -16.73
C GLN A 168 -5.38 5.02 -15.40
N MET A 169 -6.51 5.10 -14.70
CA MET A 169 -6.76 4.32 -13.48
C MET A 169 -6.91 2.82 -13.74
N ALA A 170 -7.51 2.43 -14.88
CA ALA A 170 -7.64 1.02 -15.24
C ALA A 170 -6.28 0.35 -15.53
N MET A 171 -5.29 1.13 -16.00
CA MET A 171 -3.92 0.65 -16.22
C MET A 171 -3.01 0.76 -14.99
N GLY A 172 -3.44 1.48 -13.97
CA GLY A 172 -2.71 1.73 -12.74
C GLY A 172 -3.27 0.97 -11.54
N GLY A 173 -3.75 -0.27 -11.70
CA GLY A 173 -4.33 -1.03 -10.60
C GLY A 173 -3.48 -1.01 -9.31
N ALA A 174 -2.17 -1.20 -9.45
CA ALA A 174 -1.23 -1.05 -8.33
C ALA A 174 -1.14 0.40 -7.81
N ALA A 175 -1.24 1.39 -8.69
CA ALA A 175 -1.22 2.80 -8.29
C ALA A 175 -2.51 3.18 -7.54
N MET A 176 -3.66 2.65 -7.93
CA MET A 176 -4.93 2.87 -7.22
C MET A 176 -4.91 2.25 -5.83
N GLY A 177 -4.42 1.01 -5.69
CA GLY A 177 -4.29 0.37 -4.38
C GLY A 177 -3.33 1.10 -3.45
N ALA A 178 -2.16 1.53 -3.96
CA ALA A 178 -1.22 2.35 -3.21
C ALA A 178 -1.84 3.71 -2.82
N GLN A 179 -2.60 4.33 -3.71
CA GLN A 179 -3.27 5.60 -3.44
C GLN A 179 -4.38 5.46 -2.39
N LEU A 180 -5.14 4.36 -2.40
CA LEU A 180 -6.12 4.05 -1.36
C LEU A 180 -5.46 3.80 0.00
N ALA A 181 -4.36 3.03 0.02
CA ALA A 181 -3.62 2.72 1.23
C ALA A 181 -2.90 3.94 1.84
N LEU A 182 -2.60 4.97 1.04
CA LEU A 182 -1.92 6.18 1.48
C LEU A 182 -2.85 7.40 1.58
N ALA A 183 -4.14 7.25 1.29
CA ALA A 183 -5.08 8.36 1.36
C ALA A 183 -5.43 8.67 2.84
N GLN A 184 -5.44 9.95 3.18
CA GLN A 184 -5.82 10.43 4.51
C GLN A 184 -7.31 10.17 4.78
N TYR A 185 -7.62 9.62 5.95
CA TYR A 185 -8.98 9.48 6.45
C TYR A 185 -9.49 10.80 7.06
N GLY A 186 -10.80 11.00 7.02
CA GLY A 186 -11.41 12.13 7.70
C GLY A 186 -11.33 11.98 9.23
N GLN A 187 -11.36 13.11 9.95
CA GLN A 187 -11.34 13.07 11.42
C GLN A 187 -12.51 12.25 11.99
N SER A 188 -13.68 12.30 11.34
CA SER A 188 -14.84 11.47 11.72
C SER A 188 -14.55 9.98 11.59
N ASP A 189 -13.91 9.58 10.48
CA ASP A 189 -13.57 8.19 10.21
C ASP A 189 -12.56 7.65 11.24
N GLU A 190 -11.59 8.50 11.64
CA GLU A 190 -10.60 8.17 12.67
C GLU A 190 -11.25 7.98 14.05
N LEU A 191 -12.16 8.88 14.43
CA LEU A 191 -12.88 8.81 15.70
C LEU A 191 -13.84 7.60 15.75
N GLU A 192 -14.48 7.28 14.62
CA GLU A 192 -15.31 6.09 14.47
C GLU A 192 -14.45 4.82 14.59
N SER A 193 -13.30 4.78 13.89
CA SER A 193 -12.39 3.63 13.90
C SER A 193 -11.78 3.39 15.28
N ASP A 194 -11.43 4.44 16.01
CA ASP A 194 -11.00 4.33 17.41
C ASP A 194 -12.12 3.77 18.31
N HIS A 195 -13.32 4.36 18.21
CA HIS A 195 -14.44 3.97 19.06
C HIS A 195 -14.82 2.50 18.93
N TYR A 196 -15.05 2.04 17.70
CA TYR A 196 -15.46 0.65 17.46
C TYR A 196 -14.27 -0.31 17.54
N GLY A 197 -13.07 0.09 17.16
CA GLY A 197 -11.86 -0.71 17.30
C GLY A 197 -11.56 -1.05 18.76
N ILE A 198 -11.72 -0.09 19.69
CA ILE A 198 -11.60 -0.33 21.13
C ILE A 198 -12.69 -1.29 21.64
N ARG A 199 -13.92 -1.21 21.12
CA ARG A 199 -14.98 -2.17 21.48
C ARG A 199 -14.63 -3.57 21.01
N TYR A 200 -14.15 -3.73 19.78
CA TYR A 200 -13.66 -5.03 19.29
C TYR A 200 -12.52 -5.58 20.16
N MET A 201 -11.60 -4.71 20.63
CA MET A 201 -10.55 -5.12 21.57
C MET A 201 -11.15 -5.73 22.84
N VAL A 202 -12.10 -5.05 23.47
CA VAL A 202 -12.74 -5.51 24.72
C VAL A 202 -13.51 -6.81 24.51
N GLU A 203 -14.28 -6.93 23.42
CA GLU A 203 -15.04 -8.15 23.09
C GLU A 203 -14.09 -9.32 22.78
N ALA A 204 -12.92 -9.04 22.20
CA ALA A 204 -11.86 -10.02 22.02
C ALA A 204 -11.02 -10.27 23.30
N GLY A 205 -11.33 -9.60 24.42
CA GLY A 205 -10.69 -9.78 25.72
C GLY A 205 -9.41 -9.00 25.95
N TYR A 206 -9.07 -8.02 25.11
CA TYR A 206 -7.90 -7.16 25.27
C TYR A 206 -8.20 -5.95 26.17
N ASP A 207 -7.13 -5.42 26.80
CA ASP A 207 -7.20 -4.22 27.62
C ASP A 207 -7.32 -2.95 26.74
N PRO A 208 -8.42 -2.19 26.81
CA PRO A 208 -8.63 -0.99 26.00
C PRO A 208 -7.65 0.14 26.32
N MET A 209 -7.01 0.15 27.50
CA MET A 209 -6.01 1.15 27.85
C MET A 209 -4.79 1.11 26.91
N ALA A 210 -4.52 -0.02 26.28
CA ALA A 210 -3.47 -0.14 25.25
C ALA A 210 -3.68 0.82 24.08
N ALA A 211 -4.92 1.04 23.64
CA ALA A 211 -5.25 1.98 22.57
C ALA A 211 -5.00 3.45 23.02
N VAL A 212 -5.27 3.76 24.27
CA VAL A 212 -5.00 5.10 24.85
C VAL A 212 -3.50 5.38 24.90
N GLU A 213 -2.73 4.42 25.40
CA GLU A 213 -1.26 4.51 25.53
C GLU A 213 -0.62 4.65 24.14
N LEU A 214 -1.05 3.83 23.17
CA LEU A 214 -0.56 3.90 21.80
C LEU A 214 -0.87 5.25 21.15
N GLN A 215 -2.10 5.74 21.28
CA GLN A 215 -2.48 7.04 20.71
C GLN A 215 -1.73 8.19 21.39
N GLN A 216 -1.48 8.11 22.71
CA GLN A 216 -0.64 9.06 23.42
C GLN A 216 0.79 9.05 22.90
N LEU A 217 1.38 7.88 22.69
CA LEU A 217 2.70 7.72 22.07
C LEU A 217 2.75 8.40 20.70
N PHE A 218 1.76 8.16 19.83
CA PHE A 218 1.71 8.80 18.52
C PHE A 218 1.61 10.34 18.60
N VAL A 219 0.83 10.89 19.55
CA VAL A 219 0.79 12.33 19.78
C VAL A 219 2.14 12.88 20.24
N GLU A 220 2.86 12.17 21.10
CA GLU A 220 4.19 12.59 21.55
C GLU A 220 5.22 12.53 20.41
N MET A 221 5.22 11.46 19.62
CA MET A 221 6.09 11.31 18.46
C MET A 221 5.82 12.38 17.39
N SER A 222 4.57 12.82 17.22
CA SER A 222 4.20 13.88 16.26
C SER A 222 4.74 15.26 16.63
N LYS A 223 5.06 15.51 17.91
CA LYS A 223 5.61 16.79 18.39
C LYS A 223 7.12 16.90 18.14
N GLY A 224 7.81 15.79 17.98
CA GLY A 224 9.23 15.75 17.65
C GLY A 224 9.42 16.05 16.16
N GLN A 225 9.82 17.27 15.81
CA GLN A 225 9.88 17.78 14.43
C GLN A 225 10.90 17.11 13.50
N GLU A 226 11.54 16.02 13.86
CA GLU A 226 12.71 15.50 13.11
C GLU A 226 12.50 14.20 12.33
N SER A 227 11.33 13.59 12.30
CA SER A 227 11.27 12.32 11.59
C SER A 227 10.29 12.31 10.41
N ASN A 228 10.80 12.44 9.20
CA ASN A 228 10.17 11.93 7.96
C ASN A 228 9.73 10.46 8.09
N TYR A 229 10.18 9.77 9.14
CA TYR A 229 9.94 8.38 9.47
C TYR A 229 8.46 8.08 9.80
N LEU A 230 7.78 8.96 10.55
CA LEU A 230 6.38 8.80 10.93
C LEU A 230 5.41 9.54 10.01
N THR A 231 5.93 10.28 9.04
CA THR A 231 5.11 11.11 8.14
C THR A 231 4.03 10.28 7.42
N SER A 232 4.34 9.05 7.04
CA SER A 232 3.38 8.17 6.34
C SER A 232 2.20 7.80 7.23
N LEU A 233 2.44 7.33 8.46
CA LEU A 233 1.40 6.99 9.43
C LEU A 233 0.53 8.20 9.78
N PHE A 234 1.18 9.32 10.11
CA PHE A 234 0.46 10.54 10.54
C PHE A 234 -0.23 11.28 9.40
N SER A 235 0.19 11.04 8.14
CA SER A 235 -0.52 11.57 6.98
C SER A 235 -1.80 10.79 6.67
N THR A 236 -1.84 9.50 6.98
CA THR A 236 -3.04 8.66 6.78
C THR A 236 -3.94 8.68 8.02
N HIS A 237 -3.36 8.62 9.22
CA HIS A 237 -4.01 8.55 10.52
C HIS A 237 -3.49 9.65 11.46
N PRO A 238 -3.94 10.90 11.33
CA PRO A 238 -3.43 12.00 12.15
C PRO A 238 -3.66 11.78 13.65
N PRO A 239 -2.61 11.74 14.48
CA PRO A 239 -2.79 11.68 15.92
C PRO A 239 -3.32 13.00 16.45
N SER A 240 -4.19 12.95 17.45
CA SER A 240 -4.69 14.16 18.12
C SER A 240 -4.97 13.93 19.59
N GLN A 241 -4.87 15.00 20.39
CA GLN A 241 -5.24 14.95 21.80
C GLN A 241 -6.74 14.65 21.98
N GLU A 242 -7.58 15.01 21.03
CA GLU A 242 -9.00 14.68 21.05
C GLU A 242 -9.20 13.15 20.98
N ARG A 243 -8.49 12.45 20.08
CA ARG A 243 -8.52 10.98 20.01
C ARG A 243 -8.10 10.34 21.32
N VAL A 244 -6.98 10.79 21.92
CA VAL A 244 -6.53 10.31 23.25
C VAL A 244 -7.62 10.49 24.31
N ASN A 245 -8.23 11.67 24.38
CA ASN A 245 -9.23 11.97 25.40
C ASN A 245 -10.51 11.13 25.24
N ARG A 246 -10.97 10.92 23.98
CA ARG A 246 -12.14 10.07 23.68
C ARG A 246 -11.85 8.62 23.97
N ASN A 247 -10.69 8.11 23.55
CA ASN A 247 -10.25 6.75 23.82
C ASN A 247 -10.16 6.47 25.34
N LEU A 248 -9.63 7.44 26.12
CA LEU A 248 -9.56 7.33 27.58
C LEU A 248 -10.94 7.30 28.23
N ALA A 249 -11.87 8.13 27.77
CA ALA A 249 -13.24 8.13 28.27
C ALA A 249 -13.92 6.78 28.01
N LEU A 250 -13.80 6.25 26.78
CA LEU A 250 -14.36 4.95 26.39
C LEU A 250 -13.70 3.79 27.14
N ALA A 251 -12.37 3.79 27.26
CA ALA A 251 -11.64 2.74 27.99
C ALA A 251 -12.06 2.68 29.46
N ARG A 252 -12.31 3.83 30.11
CA ARG A 252 -12.83 3.89 31.50
C ARG A 252 -14.25 3.38 31.61
N GLU A 253 -15.10 3.62 30.63
CA GLU A 253 -16.48 3.13 30.58
C GLU A 253 -16.50 1.60 30.42
N LEU A 254 -15.66 1.05 29.52
CA LEU A 254 -15.62 -0.37 29.22
C LEU A 254 -14.84 -1.22 30.24
N GLY A 255 -14.00 -0.59 31.08
CA GLY A 255 -13.14 -1.24 32.08
C GLY A 255 -11.77 -1.63 31.54
N SER A 256 -10.77 -1.70 32.43
CA SER A 256 -9.34 -1.76 32.09
C SER A 256 -8.60 -3.00 32.61
N ASN A 257 -9.25 -4.17 32.61
CA ASN A 257 -8.66 -5.41 33.15
C ASN A 257 -8.49 -6.49 32.05
N GLY A 258 -8.30 -6.10 30.82
CA GLY A 258 -8.14 -7.00 29.70
C GLY A 258 -6.73 -7.57 29.56
N TYR A 259 -6.57 -8.50 28.63
CA TYR A 259 -5.29 -9.14 28.31
C TYR A 259 -4.34 -8.14 27.58
N ARG A 260 -3.11 -8.03 28.06
CA ARG A 260 -2.05 -7.20 27.45
C ARG A 260 -1.12 -8.02 26.54
N GLY A 261 -0.79 -9.23 26.92
CA GLY A 261 0.01 -10.17 26.14
C GLY A 261 1.47 -9.76 25.90
N ARG A 262 2.07 -8.96 26.79
CA ARG A 262 3.44 -8.42 26.65
C ARG A 262 4.48 -9.52 26.42
N ASP A 263 4.51 -10.53 27.25
CA ASP A 263 5.55 -11.60 27.17
C ASP A 263 5.44 -12.41 25.87
N VAL A 264 4.22 -12.65 25.40
CA VAL A 264 3.97 -13.33 24.12
C VAL A 264 4.44 -12.47 22.96
N PHE A 265 4.05 -11.20 22.96
CA PHE A 265 4.42 -10.23 21.95
C PHE A 265 5.93 -10.06 21.82
N GLU A 266 6.63 -9.84 22.94
CA GLU A 266 8.09 -9.74 22.98
C GLU A 266 8.77 -10.97 22.36
N LYS A 267 8.28 -12.16 22.71
CA LYS A 267 8.80 -13.41 22.19
C LYS A 267 8.59 -13.56 20.68
N ARG A 268 7.41 -13.11 20.16
CA ARG A 268 7.09 -13.16 18.74
C ARG A 268 7.88 -12.14 17.93
N LEU A 269 8.18 -10.98 18.49
CA LEU A 269 8.98 -9.94 17.84
C LEU A 269 10.48 -10.10 18.02
N ALA A 270 10.95 -11.04 18.84
CA ALA A 270 12.38 -11.19 19.17
C ALA A 270 13.27 -11.34 17.93
N PHE A 271 12.82 -12.13 16.93
CA PHE A 271 13.55 -12.26 15.67
C PHE A 271 13.63 -10.91 14.94
N LEU A 272 12.51 -10.25 14.67
CA LEU A 272 12.47 -8.96 13.98
C LEU A 272 13.34 -7.91 14.71
N ARG A 273 13.19 -7.79 16.03
CA ARG A 273 13.97 -6.84 16.84
C ARG A 273 15.47 -7.13 16.81
N SER A 274 15.86 -8.42 16.77
CA SER A 274 17.27 -8.80 16.63
C SER A 274 17.88 -8.40 15.30
N ARG A 275 17.07 -8.17 14.26
CA ARG A 275 17.50 -7.72 12.92
C ARG A 275 17.50 -6.20 12.76
N GLN A 276 16.97 -5.45 13.72
CA GLN A 276 16.91 -3.99 13.66
C GLN A 276 18.26 -3.33 13.31
N PRO A 277 19.43 -3.75 13.88
CA PRO A 277 20.72 -3.18 13.48
C PRO A 277 21.09 -3.35 12.00
N ALA A 278 20.54 -4.38 11.32
CA ALA A 278 20.74 -4.55 9.88
C ALA A 278 19.89 -3.56 9.09
N TYR A 279 18.63 -3.36 9.50
CA TYR A 279 17.75 -2.38 8.89
C TYR A 279 18.21 -0.95 9.14
N ASP A 280 18.71 -0.63 10.34
CA ASP A 280 19.32 0.68 10.65
C ASP A 280 20.49 0.99 9.71
N ALA A 281 21.36 -0.02 9.47
CA ALA A 281 22.47 0.15 8.52
C ALA A 281 21.97 0.35 7.07
N TYR A 282 20.88 -0.30 6.67
CA TYR A 282 20.23 -0.09 5.38
C TYR A 282 19.65 1.32 5.27
N ASP A 283 18.94 1.79 6.29
CA ASP A 283 18.36 3.14 6.31
C ASP A 283 19.45 4.23 6.30
N ASP A 284 20.57 3.99 6.98
CA ASP A 284 21.73 4.85 6.90
C ASP A 284 22.36 4.85 5.49
N ALA A 285 22.36 3.70 4.80
CA ALA A 285 22.79 3.68 3.39
C ALA A 285 21.89 4.55 2.50
N ILE A 286 20.57 4.49 2.70
CA ILE A 286 19.60 5.35 1.98
C ILE A 286 19.89 6.85 2.24
N LYS A 287 20.12 7.25 3.50
CA LYS A 287 20.50 8.64 3.84
C LYS A 287 21.79 9.09 3.16
N GLN A 288 22.78 8.19 3.08
CA GLN A 288 24.04 8.50 2.38
C GLN A 288 23.83 8.63 0.87
N ILE A 289 22.93 7.84 0.24
CA ILE A 289 22.55 8.00 -1.17
C ILE A 289 21.91 9.37 -1.41
N GLN A 290 20.96 9.76 -0.55
CA GLN A 290 20.30 11.08 -0.64
C GLN A 290 21.28 12.25 -0.53
N SER A 291 22.39 12.04 0.18
CA SER A 291 23.50 12.99 0.33
C SER A 291 24.59 12.81 -0.72
N GLU A 292 24.37 12.01 -1.76
CA GLU A 292 25.32 11.67 -2.83
C GLU A 292 26.65 11.06 -2.34
N ASN A 293 26.65 10.49 -1.12
CA ASN A 293 27.83 9.91 -0.51
C ASN A 293 27.88 8.38 -0.74
N PHE A 294 28.04 7.98 -1.99
CA PHE A 294 27.89 6.59 -2.46
C PHE A 294 28.90 5.61 -1.83
N GLN A 295 30.10 6.06 -1.46
CA GLN A 295 31.11 5.19 -0.82
C GLN A 295 30.69 4.82 0.61
N ASN A 296 30.13 5.76 1.38
CA ASN A 296 29.59 5.48 2.70
C ASN A 296 28.29 4.66 2.60
N ALA A 297 27.46 4.89 1.57
CA ALA A 297 26.31 4.06 1.29
C ALA A 297 26.71 2.59 1.06
N LEU A 298 27.75 2.33 0.24
CA LEU A 298 28.29 0.97 0.05
C LEU A 298 28.79 0.35 1.36
N THR A 299 29.45 1.13 2.20
CA THR A 299 29.92 0.64 3.51
C THR A 299 28.74 0.21 4.38
N ASN A 300 27.69 1.02 4.45
CA ASN A 300 26.51 0.76 5.25
C ASN A 300 25.69 -0.42 4.71
N VAL A 301 25.47 -0.51 3.40
CA VAL A 301 24.73 -1.66 2.85
C VAL A 301 25.51 -2.97 2.99
N ASN A 302 26.85 -2.96 2.92
CA ASN A 302 27.67 -4.12 3.20
C ASN A 302 27.56 -4.54 4.68
N LYS A 303 27.46 -3.58 5.61
CA LYS A 303 27.20 -3.86 7.03
C LYS A 303 25.82 -4.51 7.19
N ALA A 304 24.78 -4.00 6.52
CA ALA A 304 23.45 -4.60 6.55
C ALA A 304 23.44 -6.05 6.07
N ILE A 305 24.07 -6.33 4.91
CA ILE A 305 24.20 -7.69 4.35
C ILE A 305 24.97 -8.63 5.30
N LYS A 306 26.01 -8.12 5.97
CA LYS A 306 26.76 -8.93 6.94
C LYS A 306 25.93 -9.31 8.16
N LEU A 307 25.05 -8.40 8.62
CA LEU A 307 24.17 -8.62 9.77
C LEU A 307 22.99 -9.52 9.45
N GLU A 308 22.41 -9.40 8.24
CA GLU A 308 21.32 -10.25 7.76
C GLU A 308 21.50 -10.59 6.28
N PRO A 309 22.22 -11.68 5.98
CA PRO A 309 22.50 -12.09 4.59
C PRO A 309 21.28 -12.72 3.89
N GLY A 310 20.19 -12.97 4.60
CA GLY A 310 18.94 -13.47 4.05
C GLY A 310 18.01 -12.38 3.47
N GLU A 311 18.35 -11.08 3.64
CA GLU A 311 17.48 -10.00 3.26
C GLU A 311 17.74 -9.49 1.82
N ALA A 312 16.81 -9.76 0.92
CA ALA A 312 16.91 -9.45 -0.51
C ALA A 312 17.05 -7.95 -0.82
N MET A 313 16.38 -7.10 -0.03
CA MET A 313 16.39 -5.65 -0.26
C MET A 313 17.78 -5.04 -0.13
N PHE A 314 18.65 -5.63 0.69
CA PHE A 314 20.02 -5.13 0.88
C PHE A 314 20.86 -5.36 -0.38
N TYR A 315 20.74 -6.54 -0.99
CA TYR A 315 21.41 -6.84 -2.27
C TYR A 315 20.84 -5.99 -3.40
N ALA A 316 19.53 -5.81 -3.45
CA ALA A 316 18.90 -4.94 -4.47
C ALA A 316 19.43 -3.50 -4.38
N LEU A 317 19.58 -2.95 -3.17
CA LEU A 317 20.16 -1.61 -2.97
C LEU A 317 21.63 -1.57 -3.36
N ARG A 318 22.42 -2.60 -2.98
CA ARG A 318 23.84 -2.64 -3.36
C ARG A 318 24.01 -2.77 -4.87
N GLY A 319 23.18 -3.56 -5.53
CA GLY A 319 23.15 -3.65 -7.00
C GLY A 319 22.88 -2.30 -7.65
N GLN A 320 21.89 -1.55 -7.18
CA GLN A 320 21.64 -0.18 -7.68
C GLN A 320 22.83 0.76 -7.49
N LEU A 321 23.48 0.72 -6.32
CA LEU A 321 24.69 1.50 -6.05
C LEU A 321 25.84 1.12 -6.98
N LEU A 322 26.00 -0.16 -7.26
CA LEU A 322 27.04 -0.66 -8.19
C LEU A 322 26.77 -0.23 -9.62
N GLU A 323 25.49 -0.22 -10.07
CA GLU A 323 25.13 0.36 -11.37
C GLU A 323 25.46 1.84 -11.46
N HIS A 324 25.09 2.61 -10.42
CA HIS A 324 25.41 4.02 -10.36
C HIS A 324 26.93 4.29 -10.42
N LEU A 325 27.73 3.37 -9.89
CA LEU A 325 29.19 3.43 -9.91
C LEU A 325 29.81 2.78 -11.17
N ASP A 326 29.04 2.58 -12.22
CA ASP A 326 29.45 1.98 -13.50
C ASP A 326 30.08 0.58 -13.35
N LYS A 327 29.48 -0.27 -12.48
CA LYS A 327 29.87 -1.65 -12.24
C LYS A 327 28.71 -2.63 -12.53
N PRO A 328 28.15 -2.65 -13.76
CA PRO A 328 26.92 -3.39 -14.05
C PRO A 328 27.07 -4.92 -13.91
N ALA A 329 28.28 -5.47 -14.09
CA ALA A 329 28.51 -6.91 -13.91
C ALA A 329 28.43 -7.31 -12.42
N ALA A 330 29.01 -6.52 -11.52
CA ALA A 330 28.91 -6.76 -10.09
C ALA A 330 27.48 -6.52 -9.57
N ALA A 331 26.75 -5.54 -10.15
CA ALA A 331 25.34 -5.31 -9.87
C ALA A 331 24.47 -6.52 -10.23
N ALA A 332 24.80 -7.21 -11.35
CA ALA A 332 24.07 -8.40 -11.77
C ALA A 332 24.11 -9.52 -10.71
N GLU A 333 25.25 -9.76 -10.08
CA GLU A 333 25.41 -10.77 -9.02
C GLU A 333 24.48 -10.44 -7.83
N ASP A 334 24.38 -9.17 -7.47
CA ASP A 334 23.50 -8.71 -6.39
C ASP A 334 22.02 -8.81 -6.76
N PHE A 335 21.63 -8.46 -7.98
CA PHE A 335 20.26 -8.62 -8.44
C PHE A 335 19.87 -10.10 -8.56
N ASP A 336 20.78 -10.97 -9.01
CA ASP A 336 20.56 -12.42 -9.00
C ASP A 336 20.33 -12.92 -7.58
N LYS A 337 21.13 -12.44 -6.61
CA LYS A 337 20.95 -12.80 -5.20
C LYS A 337 19.61 -12.29 -4.66
N ALA A 338 19.23 -11.07 -4.94
CA ALA A 338 17.95 -10.51 -4.50
C ALA A 338 16.76 -11.33 -5.04
N VAL A 339 16.75 -11.65 -6.34
CA VAL A 339 15.70 -12.49 -6.95
C VAL A 339 15.73 -13.91 -6.39
N SER A 340 16.90 -14.48 -6.11
CA SER A 340 16.99 -15.83 -5.52
C SER A 340 16.43 -15.91 -4.10
N LEU A 341 16.57 -14.83 -3.31
CA LEU A 341 16.08 -14.75 -1.93
C LEU A 341 14.57 -14.47 -1.87
N TYR A 342 14.06 -13.63 -2.79
CA TYR A 342 12.64 -13.30 -2.84
C TYR A 342 12.17 -13.16 -4.30
N PRO A 343 11.86 -14.28 -4.97
CA PRO A 343 11.55 -14.31 -6.40
C PRO A 343 10.18 -13.68 -6.77
N GLU A 344 9.28 -13.54 -5.81
CA GLU A 344 7.95 -12.95 -6.03
C GLU A 344 7.95 -11.42 -6.01
N MET A 345 9.07 -10.76 -5.69
CA MET A 345 9.13 -9.31 -5.63
C MET A 345 9.36 -8.70 -7.01
N PHE A 346 8.36 -7.93 -7.51
CA PHE A 346 8.41 -7.34 -8.85
C PHE A 346 9.65 -6.46 -9.06
N ARG A 347 10.02 -5.69 -8.03
CA ARG A 347 11.13 -4.71 -8.10
C ARG A 347 12.47 -5.38 -8.35
N TYR A 348 12.72 -6.54 -7.74
CA TYR A 348 14.01 -7.24 -7.91
C TYR A 348 14.12 -7.85 -9.30
N ARG A 349 13.02 -8.41 -9.83
CA ARG A 349 12.96 -8.88 -11.22
C ARG A 349 13.12 -7.72 -12.21
N LEU A 350 12.42 -6.61 -11.99
CA LEU A 350 12.54 -5.43 -12.85
C LEU A 350 13.99 -4.91 -12.87
N GLN A 351 14.64 -4.78 -11.73
CA GLN A 351 16.03 -4.32 -11.62
C GLN A 351 16.99 -5.27 -12.33
N ARG A 352 16.86 -6.59 -12.11
CA ARG A 352 17.67 -7.58 -12.81
C ARG A 352 17.44 -7.55 -14.33
N GLY A 353 16.19 -7.46 -14.75
CA GLY A 353 15.83 -7.36 -16.16
C GLY A 353 16.35 -6.10 -16.84
N LEU A 354 16.32 -4.95 -16.16
CA LEU A 354 16.88 -3.69 -16.68
C LEU A 354 18.40 -3.76 -16.77
N ASN A 355 19.08 -4.33 -15.78
CA ASN A 355 20.52 -4.57 -15.80
C ASN A 355 20.90 -5.53 -16.95
N ALA A 356 20.18 -6.63 -17.11
CA ALA A 356 20.37 -7.59 -18.22
C ALA A 356 20.19 -6.91 -19.59
N TYR A 357 19.16 -6.07 -19.73
CA TYR A 357 18.94 -5.27 -20.95
C TYR A 357 20.14 -4.38 -21.26
N GLY A 358 20.67 -3.66 -20.25
CA GLY A 358 21.84 -2.80 -20.40
C GLY A 358 23.11 -3.56 -20.81
N ARG A 359 23.26 -4.80 -20.33
CA ARG A 359 24.39 -5.70 -20.68
C ARG A 359 24.17 -6.46 -21.99
N GLY A 360 22.99 -6.35 -22.64
CA GLY A 360 22.68 -7.02 -23.90
C GLY A 360 22.11 -8.44 -23.75
N ASP A 361 21.87 -8.94 -22.53
CA ASP A 361 21.16 -10.20 -22.29
C ASP A 361 19.65 -10.01 -22.45
N LEU A 362 19.21 -9.99 -23.71
CA LEU A 362 17.81 -9.70 -24.03
C LEU A 362 16.85 -10.81 -23.62
N ALA A 363 17.32 -12.05 -23.50
CA ALA A 363 16.49 -13.18 -23.10
C ALA A 363 16.09 -13.07 -21.64
N LEU A 364 17.07 -12.85 -20.73
CA LEU A 364 16.82 -12.63 -19.32
C LEU A 364 16.02 -11.34 -19.09
N ALA A 365 16.38 -10.25 -19.78
CA ALA A 365 15.68 -8.98 -19.71
C ALA A 365 14.18 -9.14 -20.02
N LYS A 366 13.85 -9.81 -21.14
CA LYS A 366 12.46 -10.05 -21.55
C LYS A 366 11.70 -10.85 -20.52
N SER A 367 12.28 -11.94 -20.03
CA SER A 367 11.64 -12.79 -19.02
C SER A 367 11.33 -12.02 -17.74
N ASP A 368 12.34 -11.39 -17.15
CA ASP A 368 12.21 -10.73 -15.86
C ASP A 368 11.31 -9.49 -15.91
N ILE A 369 11.44 -8.67 -16.96
CA ILE A 369 10.59 -7.48 -17.11
C ILE A 369 9.12 -7.88 -17.36
N THR A 370 8.88 -8.96 -18.11
CA THR A 370 7.52 -9.48 -18.32
C THR A 370 6.91 -9.96 -17.01
N ASP A 371 7.65 -10.73 -16.22
CA ASP A 371 7.20 -11.24 -14.93
C ASP A 371 6.98 -10.10 -13.92
N ALA A 372 7.87 -9.10 -13.89
CA ALA A 372 7.72 -7.91 -13.07
C ALA A 372 6.45 -7.13 -13.43
N ASN A 373 6.22 -6.86 -14.72
CA ASN A 373 5.05 -6.11 -15.19
C ASN A 373 3.73 -6.87 -15.02
N ARG A 374 3.76 -8.21 -14.88
CA ARG A 374 2.56 -8.98 -14.51
C ARG A 374 2.13 -8.72 -13.07
N LEU A 375 3.10 -8.49 -12.17
CA LEU A 375 2.85 -8.17 -10.76
C LEU A 375 2.50 -6.70 -10.57
N VAL A 376 3.31 -5.81 -11.15
CA VAL A 376 3.13 -4.36 -11.11
C VAL A 376 3.52 -3.79 -12.47
N PRO A 377 2.55 -3.34 -13.29
CA PRO A 377 2.81 -2.68 -14.56
C PRO A 377 3.70 -1.44 -14.38
N THR A 378 4.78 -1.34 -15.16
CA THR A 378 5.71 -0.21 -15.11
C THR A 378 5.98 0.36 -16.51
N ALA A 379 5.96 1.68 -16.64
CA ALA A 379 6.24 2.34 -17.92
C ALA A 379 7.63 2.00 -18.46
N ILE A 380 8.63 1.95 -17.58
CA ILE A 380 10.01 1.59 -17.98
C ILE A 380 10.09 0.14 -18.46
N GLY A 381 9.33 -0.77 -17.84
CA GLY A 381 9.24 -2.17 -18.26
C GLY A 381 8.63 -2.28 -19.66
N TYR A 382 7.50 -1.61 -19.92
CA TYR A 382 6.89 -1.58 -21.25
C TYR A 382 7.82 -0.95 -22.30
N LEU A 383 8.50 0.14 -21.96
CA LEU A 383 9.45 0.77 -22.86
C LEU A 383 10.59 -0.19 -23.26
N ARG A 384 11.20 -0.89 -22.32
CA ARG A 384 12.29 -1.83 -22.60
C ARG A 384 11.81 -3.10 -23.30
N LEU A 385 10.62 -3.61 -22.99
CA LEU A 385 9.99 -4.69 -23.76
C LEU A 385 9.71 -4.28 -25.22
N GLY A 386 9.29 -3.02 -25.44
CA GLY A 386 9.14 -2.45 -26.77
C GLY A 386 10.47 -2.40 -27.54
N ASP A 387 11.56 -2.00 -26.88
CA ASP A 387 12.92 -2.03 -27.47
C ASP A 387 13.35 -3.45 -27.87
N ILE A 388 13.04 -4.44 -27.05
CA ILE A 388 13.32 -5.85 -27.33
C ILE A 388 12.48 -6.34 -28.52
N ALA A 389 11.18 -5.99 -28.56
CA ALA A 389 10.29 -6.36 -29.66
C ALA A 389 10.77 -5.80 -31.02
N VAL A 390 11.29 -4.56 -31.05
CA VAL A 390 11.93 -3.98 -32.25
C VAL A 390 13.12 -4.82 -32.72
N ARG A 391 14.00 -5.21 -31.78
CA ARG A 391 15.19 -6.04 -32.11
C ARG A 391 14.82 -7.44 -32.58
N GLU A 392 13.65 -7.94 -32.14
CA GLU A 392 13.08 -9.24 -32.57
C GLU A 392 12.23 -9.11 -33.84
N ASN A 393 12.18 -7.95 -34.50
CA ASN A 393 11.35 -7.65 -35.69
C ASN A 393 9.83 -7.83 -35.44
N ARG A 394 9.36 -7.68 -34.21
CA ARG A 394 7.95 -7.77 -33.83
C ARG A 394 7.36 -6.35 -33.70
N ARG A 395 7.13 -5.73 -34.88
CA ARG A 395 6.73 -4.33 -34.99
C ARG A 395 5.40 -4.02 -34.25
N ASP A 396 4.39 -4.87 -34.46
CA ASP A 396 3.05 -4.64 -33.85
C ASP A 396 3.11 -4.70 -32.35
N ASP A 397 3.87 -5.65 -31.78
CA ASP A 397 4.11 -5.74 -30.35
C ASP A 397 4.85 -4.51 -29.82
N ALA A 398 5.85 -4.04 -30.57
CA ALA A 398 6.59 -2.83 -30.19
C ALA A 398 5.70 -1.59 -30.17
N VAL A 399 4.80 -1.44 -31.15
CA VAL A 399 3.81 -0.35 -31.18
C VAL A 399 2.90 -0.42 -29.97
N ALA A 400 2.35 -1.58 -29.63
CA ALA A 400 1.48 -1.74 -28.47
C ALA A 400 2.21 -1.41 -27.15
N LEU A 401 3.43 -1.94 -26.98
CA LEU A 401 4.24 -1.73 -25.77
C LEU A 401 4.66 -0.26 -25.60
N TYR A 402 5.09 0.40 -26.67
CA TYR A 402 5.41 1.83 -26.63
C TYR A 402 4.19 2.70 -26.42
N SER A 403 3.02 2.33 -26.97
CA SER A 403 1.77 3.05 -26.74
C SER A 403 1.41 3.04 -25.26
N THR A 404 1.49 1.87 -24.61
CA THR A 404 1.30 1.74 -23.17
C THR A 404 2.30 2.56 -22.37
N ALA A 405 3.59 2.50 -22.71
CA ALA A 405 4.62 3.29 -22.03
C ALA A 405 4.43 4.80 -22.24
N ALA A 406 3.90 5.23 -23.38
CA ALA A 406 3.70 6.62 -23.75
C ALA A 406 2.60 7.33 -22.95
N GLU A 407 1.71 6.56 -22.33
CA GLU A 407 0.66 7.09 -21.43
C GLU A 407 1.25 7.63 -20.11
N ALA A 408 2.43 7.15 -19.73
CA ALA A 408 3.12 7.67 -18.56
C ALA A 408 3.63 9.11 -18.79
N GLY A 409 3.65 9.89 -17.73
CA GLY A 409 4.31 11.20 -17.71
C GLY A 409 5.83 11.10 -17.66
N GLY A 410 6.51 12.24 -17.73
CA GLY A 410 7.96 12.37 -17.56
C GLY A 410 8.79 11.77 -18.71
N SER A 411 10.07 11.57 -18.45
CA SER A 411 11.08 11.21 -19.45
C SER A 411 10.82 9.83 -20.12
N VAL A 412 10.28 8.88 -19.39
CA VAL A 412 9.97 7.53 -19.91
C VAL A 412 8.85 7.59 -20.96
N GLY A 413 7.75 8.30 -20.63
CA GLY A 413 6.66 8.48 -21.58
C GLY A 413 7.06 9.29 -22.81
N GLU A 414 7.92 10.30 -22.65
CA GLU A 414 8.46 11.07 -23.76
C GLU A 414 9.37 10.21 -24.66
N GLU A 415 10.23 9.36 -24.06
CA GLU A 415 11.07 8.42 -24.83
C GLU A 415 10.19 7.44 -25.62
N ALA A 416 9.13 6.91 -24.98
CA ALA A 416 8.20 6.02 -25.65
C ALA A 416 7.49 6.68 -26.85
N ARG A 417 6.97 7.90 -26.68
CA ARG A 417 6.36 8.68 -27.77
C ARG A 417 7.31 8.93 -28.93
N ARG A 418 8.57 9.28 -28.67
CA ARG A 418 9.59 9.45 -29.71
C ARG A 418 9.86 8.16 -30.49
N LYS A 419 9.93 7.02 -29.78
CA LYS A 419 10.16 5.71 -30.42
C LYS A 419 8.94 5.27 -31.23
N LEU A 420 7.75 5.47 -30.73
CA LEU A 420 6.50 5.20 -31.45
C LEU A 420 6.39 6.00 -32.75
N ALA A 421 6.71 7.31 -32.70
CA ALA A 421 6.71 8.15 -33.90
C ALA A 421 7.73 7.69 -34.96
N LYS A 422 8.91 7.19 -34.55
CA LYS A 422 9.87 6.61 -35.49
C LYS A 422 9.37 5.34 -36.15
N LEU A 423 8.67 4.48 -35.44
CA LEU A 423 8.08 3.26 -36.00
C LEU A 423 6.98 3.57 -37.02
N SER A 424 6.23 4.66 -36.86
CA SER A 424 5.15 5.05 -37.77
C SER A 424 5.66 5.69 -39.07
N GLN A 425 6.93 6.10 -39.17
CA GLN A 425 7.52 6.75 -40.35
C GLN A 425 8.31 5.79 -41.27
N GLY A 426 8.60 4.59 -40.84
CA GLY A 426 9.28 3.52 -41.59
C GLY A 426 8.39 2.30 -41.74
#